data_e58af90e1de4c0a847a1a1ad5e8c522f
#
_entry.id   e58af90e1de4c0a847a1a1ad5e8c522f
#
_cell.length_a   1.000
_cell.length_b   1.000
_cell.length_c   1.000
_cell.angle_alpha   90.00
_cell.angle_beta   90.00
_cell.angle_gamma   90.00
#
_symmetry.space_group_name_H-M   'P 1'
#
loop_
_entity.id
_entity.type
_entity.pdbx_description
1 polymer ?
#
loop_
_entity_poly.entity_id
_entity_poly.type
_entity_poly.pdbx_seq_one_letter_code
_entity_poly.pdbx_strand_id
1 'polypeptide(L)'
;MKLKKKMKLKDIPKEDLWYIVDLLSVFCGKEMGINRRRKKELVFVLGKKEVDDVHGYYDSDDNEIHFMRKKIRTLDMFIKTFIHEYTHYLQPCKTHYARLLDLHGYENHPYEVEAFSNENVYYKKAYREIKYCFSLRENP
;
A
#
# COMPACT_ATOMS: atom_id res chain seq x y z
N MET A 1 17.61 6.76 -11.73
CA MET A 1 17.42 7.26 -10.36
C MET A 1 17.83 6.18 -9.36
N LYS A 2 18.61 6.55 -8.38
CA LYS A 2 19.03 5.62 -7.33
C LYS A 2 18.06 5.70 -6.15
N LEU A 3 17.40 4.58 -5.82
CA LEU A 3 16.43 4.54 -4.73
C LEU A 3 17.10 4.56 -3.36
N LYS A 4 16.52 5.33 -2.45
CA LYS A 4 16.88 5.38 -1.03
C LYS A 4 15.60 5.35 -0.21
N LYS A 5 15.63 4.66 0.94
CA LYS A 5 14.46 4.49 1.81
C LYS A 5 13.83 5.81 2.22
N LYS A 6 14.65 6.78 2.57
CA LYS A 6 14.21 8.08 3.11
C LYS A 6 14.09 9.17 2.07
N MET A 7 14.24 8.83 0.79
CA MET A 7 14.04 9.85 -0.25
C MET A 7 12.62 10.38 -0.21
N LYS A 8 12.47 11.67 -0.51
CA LYS A 8 11.15 12.31 -0.46
C LYS A 8 10.30 11.84 -1.64
N LEU A 9 9.07 11.47 -1.34
CA LEU A 9 8.14 10.98 -2.37
C LEU A 9 7.92 12.03 -3.46
N LYS A 10 7.85 13.30 -3.08
CA LYS A 10 7.69 14.42 -4.03
C LYS A 10 8.83 14.53 -5.05
N ASP A 11 10.01 14.00 -4.72
CA ASP A 11 11.20 14.03 -5.59
C ASP A 11 11.24 12.84 -6.56
N ILE A 12 10.32 11.88 -6.41
CA ILE A 12 10.21 10.75 -7.32
C ILE A 12 9.33 11.15 -8.50
N PRO A 13 9.85 11.09 -9.74
CA PRO A 13 9.04 11.39 -10.92
C PRO A 13 7.78 10.51 -10.97
N LYS A 14 6.70 11.05 -11.48
CA LYS A 14 5.41 10.35 -11.51
C LYS A 14 5.48 8.99 -12.23
N GLU A 15 6.22 8.92 -13.31
CA GLU A 15 6.42 7.67 -14.06
C GLU A 15 7.12 6.61 -13.21
N ASP A 16 8.14 7.01 -12.47
CA ASP A 16 8.87 6.11 -11.58
C ASP A 16 8.00 5.68 -10.40
N LEU A 17 7.16 6.57 -9.88
CA LEU A 17 6.23 6.22 -8.82
C LEU A 17 5.20 5.19 -9.30
N TRP A 18 4.66 5.33 -10.51
CA TRP A 18 3.78 4.32 -11.08
C TRP A 18 4.48 2.98 -11.29
N TYR A 19 5.75 3.00 -11.69
CA TYR A 19 6.53 1.79 -11.78
C TYR A 19 6.68 1.11 -10.40
N ILE A 20 6.92 1.90 -9.36
CA ILE A 20 6.96 1.39 -7.97
C ILE A 20 5.61 0.76 -7.59
N VAL A 21 4.49 1.40 -7.94
CA VAL A 21 3.14 0.84 -7.71
C VAL A 21 2.99 -0.51 -8.39
N ASP A 22 3.40 -0.61 -9.64
CA ASP A 22 3.33 -1.88 -10.40
C ASP A 22 4.18 -2.97 -9.73
N LEU A 23 5.41 -2.63 -9.33
CA LEU A 23 6.28 -3.58 -8.65
C LEU A 23 5.71 -4.03 -7.31
N LEU A 24 5.14 -3.11 -6.54
CA LEU A 24 4.50 -3.44 -5.26
C LEU A 24 3.25 -4.29 -5.46
N SER A 25 2.47 -4.03 -6.49
CA SER A 25 1.31 -4.83 -6.82
C SER A 25 1.69 -6.29 -7.10
N VAL A 26 2.72 -6.50 -7.91
CA VAL A 26 3.24 -7.83 -8.20
C VAL A 26 3.79 -8.50 -6.94
N PHE A 27 4.57 -7.77 -6.16
CA PHE A 27 5.14 -8.26 -4.91
C PHE A 27 4.05 -8.71 -3.94
N CYS A 28 3.07 -7.86 -3.67
CA CYS A 28 2.00 -8.17 -2.73
C CYS A 28 1.14 -9.33 -3.21
N GLY A 29 0.84 -9.39 -4.51
CA GLY A 29 0.09 -10.51 -5.08
C GLY A 29 0.81 -11.84 -4.89
N LYS A 30 2.12 -11.84 -5.07
CA LYS A 30 2.96 -13.04 -4.92
C LYS A 30 3.14 -13.44 -3.46
N GLU A 31 3.44 -12.49 -2.58
CA GLU A 31 3.80 -12.77 -1.18
C GLU A 31 2.59 -12.87 -0.26
N MET A 32 1.54 -12.09 -0.51
CA MET A 32 0.38 -11.99 0.37
C MET A 32 -0.87 -12.64 -0.23
N GLY A 33 -0.93 -12.81 -1.53
CA GLY A 33 -2.04 -13.42 -2.22
C GLY A 33 -2.98 -12.42 -2.88
N ILE A 34 -4.03 -12.95 -3.50
CA ILE A 34 -5.02 -12.17 -4.25
C ILE A 34 -6.41 -12.51 -3.68
N ASN A 35 -7.26 -11.51 -3.53
CA ASN A 35 -8.64 -11.74 -3.09
C ASN A 35 -9.52 -12.13 -4.29
N ARG A 36 -9.71 -13.42 -4.48
CA ARG A 36 -10.49 -13.98 -5.60
C ARG A 36 -12.00 -13.78 -5.45
N ARG A 37 -12.46 -13.33 -4.28
CA ARG A 37 -13.88 -13.03 -4.05
C ARG A 37 -14.29 -11.70 -4.63
N ARG A 38 -13.34 -10.83 -4.96
CA ARG A 38 -13.62 -9.52 -5.57
C ARG A 38 -13.86 -9.70 -7.06
N LYS A 39 -15.01 -9.21 -7.54
CA LYS A 39 -15.36 -9.27 -8.96
C LYS A 39 -14.66 -8.21 -9.80
N LYS A 40 -14.44 -7.04 -9.20
CA LYS A 40 -13.72 -5.94 -9.87
C LYS A 40 -12.22 -6.11 -9.68
N GLU A 41 -11.47 -5.73 -10.69
CA GLU A 41 -10.02 -5.69 -10.60
C GLU A 41 -9.58 -4.63 -9.57
N LEU A 42 -8.51 -4.91 -8.84
CA LEU A 42 -7.93 -3.95 -7.89
C LEU A 42 -7.24 -2.82 -8.66
N VAL A 43 -7.64 -1.60 -8.37
CA VAL A 43 -7.12 -0.39 -9.02
C VAL A 43 -6.41 0.47 -7.98
N PHE A 44 -5.29 1.09 -8.38
CA PHE A 44 -4.53 2.00 -7.53
C PHE A 44 -4.70 3.43 -8.01
N VAL A 45 -4.93 4.34 -7.08
CA VAL A 45 -5.17 5.76 -7.37
C VAL A 45 -4.19 6.62 -6.58
N LEU A 46 -3.43 7.46 -7.30
CA LEU A 46 -2.60 8.48 -6.67
C LEU A 46 -3.44 9.75 -6.58
N GLY A 47 -4.13 9.91 -5.45
CA GLY A 47 -5.09 10.98 -5.26
C GLY A 47 -4.45 12.34 -5.03
N LYS A 48 -5.11 13.39 -5.52
CA LYS A 48 -4.71 14.78 -5.28
C LYS A 48 -5.44 15.39 -4.10
N LYS A 49 -6.63 14.84 -3.74
CA LYS A 49 -7.41 15.32 -2.61
C LYS A 49 -6.87 14.75 -1.32
N GLU A 50 -6.72 15.60 -0.32
CA GLU A 50 -6.38 15.16 1.02
C GLU A 50 -7.66 14.74 1.74
N VAL A 51 -7.66 13.50 2.24
CA VAL A 51 -8.64 13.04 3.22
C VAL A 51 -7.97 13.15 4.58
N ASP A 52 -8.68 13.69 5.58
CA ASP A 52 -8.11 14.04 6.88
C ASP A 52 -7.26 12.92 7.48
N ASP A 53 -6.00 13.25 7.80
CA ASP A 53 -5.03 12.47 8.57
C ASP A 53 -4.76 11.02 8.12
N VAL A 54 -5.15 10.65 6.89
CA VAL A 54 -4.81 9.33 6.37
C VAL A 54 -3.81 9.43 5.23
N HIS A 55 -2.87 8.50 5.19
CA HIS A 55 -1.90 8.37 4.09
C HIS A 55 -2.51 7.66 2.89
N GLY A 56 -3.50 6.80 3.13
CA GLY A 56 -4.22 6.08 2.10
C GLY A 56 -5.44 5.39 2.68
N TYR A 57 -6.25 4.83 1.81
CA TYR A 57 -7.37 4.00 2.23
C TYR A 57 -7.74 3.00 1.14
N TYR A 58 -8.36 1.91 1.58
CA TYR A 58 -8.94 0.93 0.68
C TYR A 58 -10.46 1.13 0.58
N ASP A 59 -10.96 1.34 -0.63
CA ASP A 59 -12.39 1.44 -0.93
C ASP A 59 -12.91 0.07 -1.38
N SER A 60 -13.65 -0.60 -0.51
CA SER A 60 -14.16 -1.93 -0.79
C SER A 60 -15.30 -1.94 -1.81
N ASP A 61 -16.02 -0.85 -1.96
CA ASP A 61 -17.13 -0.76 -2.92
C ASP A 61 -16.62 -0.77 -4.35
N ASP A 62 -15.55 -0.03 -4.62
CA ASP A 62 -14.95 0.08 -5.95
C ASP A 62 -13.71 -0.79 -6.13
N ASN A 63 -13.24 -1.45 -5.09
CA ASN A 63 -12.01 -2.24 -5.07
C ASN A 63 -10.81 -1.40 -5.51
N GLU A 64 -10.62 -0.27 -4.83
CA GLU A 64 -9.57 0.69 -5.13
C GLU A 64 -8.74 0.99 -3.89
N ILE A 65 -7.43 1.12 -4.07
CA ILE A 65 -6.53 1.65 -3.04
C ILE A 65 -6.13 3.06 -3.46
N HIS A 66 -6.43 4.02 -2.59
CA HIS A 66 -6.11 5.44 -2.80
C HIS A 66 -4.92 5.83 -1.93
N PHE A 67 -3.96 6.53 -2.52
CA PHE A 67 -2.80 7.07 -1.82
C PHE A 67 -2.87 8.59 -1.80
N MET A 68 -2.71 9.19 -0.62
CA MET A 68 -2.68 10.64 -0.44
C MET A 68 -1.24 11.11 -0.63
N ARG A 69 -0.82 11.28 -1.88
CA ARG A 69 0.58 11.54 -2.26
C ARG A 69 1.21 12.68 -1.48
N LYS A 70 0.46 13.76 -1.23
CA LYS A 70 0.97 14.93 -0.51
C LYS A 70 1.24 14.68 0.97
N LYS A 71 0.57 13.69 1.57
CA LYS A 71 0.73 13.36 3.00
C LYS A 71 1.79 12.30 3.23
N ILE A 72 2.16 11.54 2.22
CA ILE A 72 3.20 10.52 2.31
C ILE A 72 4.53 11.18 2.01
N ARG A 73 5.39 11.30 3.02
CA ARG A 73 6.62 12.07 2.92
C ARG A 73 7.75 11.33 2.20
N THR A 74 7.91 10.06 2.47
CA THR A 74 9.08 9.29 2.05
C THR A 74 8.69 8.00 1.35
N LEU A 75 9.65 7.41 0.62
CA LEU A 75 9.45 6.14 -0.07
C LEU A 75 9.12 5.01 0.90
N ASP A 76 9.82 4.92 2.04
CA ASP A 76 9.53 3.87 3.02
C ASP A 76 8.11 3.97 3.57
N MET A 77 7.62 5.19 3.82
CA MET A 77 6.23 5.38 4.22
C MET A 77 5.25 4.94 3.13
N PHE A 78 5.58 5.21 1.87
CA PHE A 78 4.74 4.80 0.74
C PHE A 78 4.65 3.27 0.66
N ILE A 79 5.78 2.58 0.77
CA ILE A 79 5.81 1.11 0.74
C ILE A 79 4.98 0.53 1.87
N LYS A 80 5.15 1.05 3.10
CA LYS A 80 4.39 0.59 4.26
C LYS A 80 2.90 0.86 4.09
N THR A 81 2.52 2.03 3.60
CA THR A 81 1.12 2.36 3.32
C THR A 81 0.54 1.42 2.28
N PHE A 82 1.29 1.10 1.23
CA PHE A 82 0.85 0.17 0.20
C PHE A 82 0.54 -1.20 0.80
N ILE A 83 1.45 -1.74 1.60
CA ILE A 83 1.27 -3.05 2.25
C ILE A 83 0.07 -3.02 3.20
N HIS A 84 -0.09 -1.93 3.95
CA HIS A 84 -1.20 -1.74 4.88
C HIS A 84 -2.54 -1.80 4.16
N GLU A 85 -2.71 -0.99 3.12
CA GLU A 85 -3.98 -0.95 2.37
C GLU A 85 -4.21 -2.23 1.57
N TYR A 86 -3.15 -2.85 1.05
CA TYR A 86 -3.26 -4.14 0.38
C TYR A 86 -3.77 -5.22 1.35
N THR A 87 -3.38 -5.16 2.62
CA THR A 87 -3.88 -6.06 3.66
C THR A 87 -5.40 -5.91 3.80
N HIS A 88 -5.91 -4.67 3.81
CA HIS A 88 -7.36 -4.44 3.85
C HIS A 88 -8.08 -5.00 2.62
N TYR A 89 -7.47 -4.91 1.45
CA TYR A 89 -8.00 -5.54 0.23
C TYR A 89 -8.19 -7.06 0.41
N LEU A 90 -7.31 -7.71 1.14
CA LEU A 90 -7.37 -9.17 1.38
C LEU A 90 -8.37 -9.56 2.46
N GLN A 91 -8.78 -8.63 3.31
CA GLN A 91 -9.66 -8.90 4.44
C GLN A 91 -11.13 -9.07 4.01
N PRO A 92 -11.96 -9.72 4.85
CA PRO A 92 -13.40 -9.81 4.58
C PRO A 92 -14.07 -8.43 4.50
N CYS A 93 -15.35 -8.39 4.13
CA CYS A 93 -16.06 -7.17 3.79
C CYS A 93 -16.10 -6.12 4.92
N LYS A 94 -16.40 -4.86 4.54
CA LYS A 94 -16.46 -3.71 5.46
C LYS A 94 -17.47 -3.85 6.60
N THR A 95 -18.49 -4.72 6.46
CA THR A 95 -19.44 -4.99 7.52
C THR A 95 -18.76 -5.59 8.75
N HIS A 96 -17.83 -6.50 8.55
CA HIS A 96 -17.01 -7.05 9.63
C HIS A 96 -16.12 -5.98 10.24
N TYR A 97 -15.55 -5.10 9.40
CA TYR A 97 -14.72 -4.01 9.90
C TYR A 97 -15.48 -3.10 10.84
N ALA A 98 -16.69 -2.65 10.45
CA ALA A 98 -17.51 -1.76 11.25
C ALA A 98 -17.88 -2.39 12.60
N ARG A 99 -18.27 -3.67 12.59
CA ARG A 99 -18.62 -4.38 13.83
C ARG A 99 -17.42 -4.52 14.78
N LEU A 100 -16.25 -4.84 14.24
CA LEU A 100 -15.02 -4.99 15.03
C LEU A 100 -14.54 -3.64 15.56
N LEU A 101 -14.78 -2.55 14.82
CA LEU A 101 -14.45 -1.21 15.27
C LEU A 101 -15.27 -0.84 16.52
N ASP A 102 -16.57 -1.16 16.54
CA ASP A 102 -17.42 -0.94 17.70
C ASP A 102 -16.97 -1.74 18.91
N LEU A 103 -16.51 -2.99 18.69
CA LEU A 103 -16.12 -3.89 19.78
C LEU A 103 -14.75 -3.56 20.37
N HIS A 104 -13.79 -3.16 19.54
CA HIS A 104 -12.37 -3.08 19.93
C HIS A 104 -11.77 -1.68 19.85
N GLY A 105 -12.42 -0.73 19.14
CA GLY A 105 -11.82 0.55 18.80
C GLY A 105 -10.77 0.40 17.70
N TYR A 106 -10.24 1.53 17.21
CA TYR A 106 -9.31 1.53 16.07
C TYR A 106 -7.98 0.86 16.40
N GLU A 107 -7.36 1.22 17.53
CA GLU A 107 -6.02 0.72 17.89
C GLU A 107 -5.99 -0.79 18.11
N ASN A 108 -7.07 -1.36 18.63
CA ASN A 108 -7.18 -2.79 18.92
C ASN A 108 -8.02 -3.53 17.88
N HIS A 109 -8.36 -2.87 16.78
CA HIS A 109 -9.13 -3.49 15.70
C HIS A 109 -8.30 -4.59 15.05
N PRO A 110 -8.78 -5.86 15.02
CA PRO A 110 -7.98 -6.97 14.51
C PRO A 110 -7.46 -6.77 13.08
N TYR A 111 -8.24 -6.11 12.21
CA TYR A 111 -7.84 -5.84 10.84
C TYR A 111 -6.73 -4.80 10.77
N GLU A 112 -6.76 -3.78 11.64
CA GLU A 112 -5.71 -2.79 11.71
C GLU A 112 -4.44 -3.37 12.32
N VAL A 113 -4.57 -4.20 13.35
CA VAL A 113 -3.43 -4.91 13.96
C VAL A 113 -2.73 -5.78 12.91
N GLU A 114 -3.49 -6.51 12.11
CA GLU A 114 -2.94 -7.31 11.02
C GLU A 114 -2.23 -6.45 9.99
N ALA A 115 -2.85 -5.34 9.57
CA ALA A 115 -2.28 -4.45 8.57
C ALA A 115 -0.96 -3.83 9.04
N PHE A 116 -0.89 -3.36 10.29
CA PHE A 116 0.35 -2.84 10.87
C PHE A 116 1.42 -3.92 11.00
N SER A 117 1.04 -5.14 11.40
CA SER A 117 1.96 -6.27 11.46
C SER A 117 2.55 -6.58 10.08
N ASN A 118 1.72 -6.59 9.04
CA ASN A 118 2.18 -6.86 7.68
C ASN A 118 3.13 -5.80 7.14
N GLU A 119 2.97 -4.53 7.53
CA GLU A 119 3.95 -3.50 7.21
C GLU A 119 5.36 -3.93 7.63
N ASN A 120 5.47 -4.42 8.87
CA ASN A 120 6.76 -4.83 9.42
C ASN A 120 7.28 -6.14 8.81
N VAL A 121 6.39 -7.08 8.52
CA VAL A 121 6.76 -8.39 7.97
C VAL A 121 7.31 -8.26 6.55
N TYR A 122 6.68 -7.45 5.70
CA TYR A 122 6.98 -7.43 4.26
C TYR A 122 7.83 -6.25 3.78
N TYR A 123 7.97 -5.21 4.59
CA TYR A 123 8.62 -3.98 4.15
C TYR A 123 10.03 -4.17 3.61
N LYS A 124 10.89 -4.85 4.36
CA LYS A 124 12.31 -5.02 3.97
C LYS A 124 12.46 -5.74 2.64
N LYS A 125 11.68 -6.80 2.46
CA LYS A 125 11.72 -7.60 1.24
C LYS A 125 11.18 -6.81 0.04
N ALA A 126 10.07 -6.09 0.25
CA ALA A 126 9.48 -5.23 -0.77
C ALA A 126 10.47 -4.16 -1.24
N TYR A 127 11.08 -3.44 -0.31
CA TYR A 127 12.07 -2.43 -0.63
C TYR A 127 13.25 -3.02 -1.42
N ARG A 128 13.75 -4.18 -1.01
CA ARG A 128 14.86 -4.86 -1.67
C ARG A 128 14.53 -5.20 -3.11
N GLU A 129 13.34 -5.73 -3.37
CA GLU A 129 12.91 -6.08 -4.73
C GLU A 129 12.76 -4.84 -5.62
N ILE A 130 12.17 -3.77 -5.10
CA ILE A 130 12.04 -2.51 -5.83
C ILE A 130 13.42 -1.96 -6.19
N LYS A 131 14.31 -1.91 -5.22
CA LYS A 131 15.67 -1.41 -5.42
C LYS A 131 16.42 -2.22 -6.49
N TYR A 132 16.28 -3.54 -6.45
CA TYR A 132 16.87 -4.42 -7.43
C TYR A 132 16.34 -4.13 -8.84
N CYS A 133 15.03 -4.01 -9.01
CA CYS A 133 14.42 -3.72 -10.30
C CYS A 133 14.88 -2.36 -10.86
N PHE A 134 15.01 -1.36 -10.01
CA PHE A 134 15.54 -0.06 -10.45
C PHE A 134 17.00 -0.15 -10.87
N SER A 135 17.81 -0.96 -10.17
CA SER A 135 19.21 -1.15 -10.55
C SER A 135 19.36 -1.82 -11.92
N LEU A 136 18.44 -2.73 -12.25
CA LEU A 136 18.44 -3.36 -13.59
C LEU A 136 18.13 -2.35 -14.71
N ARG A 137 17.25 -1.37 -14.43
CA ARG A 137 16.94 -0.31 -15.40
C ARG A 137 18.12 0.60 -15.68
N GLU A 138 18.93 0.88 -14.66
CA GLU A 138 20.09 1.76 -14.78
C GLU A 138 21.30 1.05 -15.42
N ASN A 139 21.39 -0.27 -15.24
CA ASN A 139 22.48 -1.11 -15.78
C ASN A 139 21.88 -2.26 -16.59
N PRO A 140 21.28 -1.97 -17.78
CA PRO A 140 20.65 -2.99 -18.60
C PRO A 140 21.66 -3.98 -19.18
#